data_6b19214272d421baff66c2101654dfff
#
_entry.id   6b19214272d421baff66c2101654dfff
#
_cell.length_a   1.000
_cell.length_b   1.000
_cell.length_c   1.000
_cell.angle_alpha   90.00
_cell.angle_beta   90.00
_cell.angle_gamma   90.00
#
_symmetry.space_group_name_H-M   'P 1'
#
loop_
_entity.id
_entity.type
_entity.pdbx_description
1 polymer ?
#
loop_
_entity_poly.entity_id
_entity_poly.type
_entity_poly.pdbx_seq_one_letter_code
_entity_poly.pdbx_strand_id
1 'polypeptide(L)'
;MKIAICGKMASGKTTIAEQLTLIIGHTGGFRIVSMAGEVKRVGRELFGMEEKDRPLLQQIVMKMREIRESVWLDALIRESEKYDLVVCDDVRFINEAKTLKEHGWILIKLDIDDDLQKKRLQNTYPDDWEIHWDNRDDASEAEVDKIPLEWFDLIIPSANDDTVIKSTKGFLFT
;
A
#
# COMPACT_ATOMS: atom_id res chain seq x y z
N MET A 1 13.48 9.30 -5.02
CA MET A 1 12.30 8.78 -5.76
C MET A 1 11.32 8.21 -4.77
N LYS A 2 10.05 8.58 -4.85
CA LYS A 2 8.98 8.11 -3.95
C LYS A 2 7.86 7.48 -4.77
N ILE A 3 7.46 6.25 -4.44
CA ILE A 3 6.50 5.44 -5.19
C ILE A 3 5.35 5.05 -4.28
N ALA A 4 4.12 5.25 -4.74
CA ALA A 4 2.92 4.76 -4.09
C ALA A 4 2.24 3.71 -4.97
N ILE A 5 2.01 2.52 -4.43
CA ILE A 5 1.36 1.42 -5.14
C ILE A 5 -0.08 1.31 -4.64
N CYS A 6 -1.02 1.49 -5.55
CA CYS A 6 -2.44 1.37 -5.32
C CYS A 6 -2.96 0.06 -5.95
N GLY A 7 -4.02 -0.48 -5.41
CA GLY A 7 -4.67 -1.69 -5.95
C GLY A 7 -5.48 -2.42 -4.90
N LYS A 8 -6.41 -3.23 -5.35
CA LYS A 8 -7.25 -4.07 -4.49
C LYS A 8 -6.44 -5.09 -3.68
N MET A 9 -7.09 -5.73 -2.72
CA MET A 9 -6.54 -6.89 -2.01
C MET A 9 -6.07 -7.95 -3.00
N ALA A 10 -4.99 -8.65 -2.67
CA ALA A 10 -4.37 -9.69 -3.49
C ALA A 10 -3.85 -9.23 -4.88
N SER A 11 -3.79 -7.93 -5.19
CA SER A 11 -3.23 -7.44 -6.45
C SER A 11 -1.70 -7.58 -6.56
N GLY A 12 -1.00 -7.87 -5.46
CA GLY A 12 0.46 -8.06 -5.45
C GLY A 12 1.27 -6.82 -5.00
N LYS A 13 0.64 -5.81 -4.41
CA LYS A 13 1.31 -4.57 -3.96
C LYS A 13 2.53 -4.83 -3.09
N THR A 14 2.36 -5.62 -2.04
CA THR A 14 3.43 -5.93 -1.08
C THR A 14 4.56 -6.70 -1.76
N THR A 15 4.24 -7.67 -2.62
CA THR A 15 5.26 -8.40 -3.40
C THR A 15 6.11 -7.45 -4.24
N ILE A 16 5.47 -6.50 -4.94
CA ILE A 16 6.20 -5.52 -5.76
C ILE A 16 7.03 -4.57 -4.87
N ALA A 17 6.48 -4.10 -3.76
CA ALA A 17 7.21 -3.25 -2.82
C ALA A 17 8.47 -3.97 -2.29
N GLU A 18 8.36 -5.23 -1.87
CA GLU A 18 9.48 -6.06 -1.43
C GLU A 18 10.51 -6.25 -2.54
N GLN A 19 10.09 -6.57 -3.76
CA GLN A 19 10.99 -6.71 -4.90
C GLN A 19 11.72 -5.42 -5.25
N LEU A 20 11.09 -4.26 -5.11
CA LEU A 20 11.76 -2.98 -5.29
C LEU A 20 12.88 -2.76 -4.26
N THR A 21 12.72 -3.24 -3.03
CA THR A 21 13.79 -3.14 -2.02
C THR A 21 15.03 -3.96 -2.39
N LEU A 22 14.86 -5.04 -3.16
CA LEU A 22 15.95 -5.93 -3.54
C LEU A 22 16.74 -5.44 -4.77
N ILE A 23 16.11 -4.63 -5.65
CA ILE A 23 16.68 -4.27 -6.95
C ILE A 23 17.91 -3.37 -6.84
N ILE A 24 18.01 -2.55 -5.81
CA ILE A 24 19.04 -1.51 -5.64
C ILE A 24 19.97 -1.85 -4.46
N GLY A 25 20.21 -3.11 -4.22
CA GLY A 25 20.96 -3.63 -3.08
C GLY A 25 22.40 -3.16 -2.92
N HIS A 26 22.96 -2.33 -3.82
CA HIS A 26 24.31 -1.77 -3.70
C HIS A 26 24.36 -0.28 -3.34
N THR A 27 23.23 0.43 -3.34
CA THR A 27 23.16 1.88 -3.06
C THR A 27 22.15 2.25 -1.96
N GLY A 28 21.71 1.27 -1.14
CA GLY A 28 20.67 1.47 -0.13
C GLY A 28 19.27 1.48 -0.78
N GLY A 29 18.74 0.30 -1.12
CA GLY A 29 17.47 0.09 -1.83
C GLY A 29 16.24 0.84 -1.29
N PHE A 30 15.11 0.71 -1.95
CA PHE A 30 13.85 1.34 -1.51
C PHE A 30 13.50 0.99 -0.06
N ARG A 31 13.09 1.99 0.70
CA ARG A 31 12.51 1.80 2.04
C ARG A 31 11.00 1.66 1.92
N ILE A 32 10.46 0.57 2.43
CA ILE A 32 9.00 0.44 2.57
C ILE A 32 8.54 1.32 3.72
N VAL A 33 7.61 2.21 3.46
CA VAL A 33 6.88 3.01 4.46
C VAL A 33 5.40 2.77 4.31
N SER A 34 4.65 2.75 5.39
CA SER A 34 3.21 2.51 5.34
C SER A 34 2.48 3.23 6.46
N MET A 35 1.25 3.68 6.20
CA MET A 35 0.39 4.26 7.25
C MET A 35 0.12 3.22 8.35
N ALA A 36 -0.15 1.98 7.97
CA ALA A 36 -0.32 0.88 8.92
C ALA A 36 0.95 0.61 9.74
N GLY A 37 2.14 0.83 9.17
CA GLY A 37 3.42 0.76 9.88
C GLY A 37 3.52 1.79 10.98
N GLU A 38 3.12 3.04 10.71
CA GLU A 38 3.09 4.12 11.69
C GLU A 38 2.10 3.84 12.82
N VAL A 39 0.90 3.34 12.51
CA VAL A 39 -0.08 2.92 13.52
C VAL A 39 0.50 1.84 14.44
N LYS A 40 1.14 0.82 13.87
CA LYS A 40 1.79 -0.25 14.64
C LYS A 40 2.96 0.28 15.48
N ARG A 41 3.72 1.25 14.98
CA ARG A 41 4.79 1.90 15.73
C ARG A 41 4.25 2.58 16.99
N VAL A 42 3.18 3.37 16.86
CA VAL A 42 2.49 3.99 18.00
C VAL A 42 1.99 2.93 18.99
N GLY A 43 1.38 1.84 18.50
CA GLY A 43 0.93 0.73 19.35
C GLY A 43 2.07 0.13 20.19
N ARG A 44 3.23 -0.09 19.58
CA ARG A 44 4.40 -0.64 20.28
C ARG A 44 5.03 0.38 21.25
N GLU A 45 5.29 1.60 20.79
CA GLU A 45 6.06 2.58 21.55
C GLU A 45 5.27 3.21 22.69
N LEU A 46 3.98 3.46 22.51
CA LEU A 46 3.16 4.15 23.53
C LEU A 46 2.28 3.21 24.37
N PHE A 47 1.88 2.06 23.80
CA PHE A 47 0.96 1.13 24.46
C PHE A 47 1.61 -0.22 24.79
N GLY A 48 2.89 -0.42 24.51
CA GLY A 48 3.60 -1.66 24.80
C GLY A 48 3.10 -2.88 24.03
N MET A 49 2.51 -2.71 22.84
CA MET A 49 1.99 -3.79 22.02
C MET A 49 3.12 -4.72 21.56
N GLU A 50 3.19 -5.93 22.07
CA GLU A 50 4.17 -6.95 21.67
C GLU A 50 3.68 -7.74 20.47
N GLU A 51 2.45 -8.24 20.52
CA GLU A 51 1.78 -8.94 19.43
C GLU A 51 0.71 -8.05 18.79
N LYS A 52 0.23 -8.44 17.58
CA LYS A 52 -0.75 -7.67 16.83
C LYS A 52 -2.11 -7.65 17.55
N ASP A 53 -2.42 -6.55 18.19
CA ASP A 53 -3.71 -6.26 18.82
C ASP A 53 -4.58 -5.42 17.87
N ARG A 54 -5.50 -6.07 17.15
CA ARG A 54 -6.38 -5.40 16.17
C ARG A 54 -7.32 -4.38 16.85
N PRO A 55 -8.02 -4.67 17.95
CA PRO A 55 -8.84 -3.70 18.67
C PRO A 55 -8.06 -2.45 19.07
N LEU A 56 -6.88 -2.60 19.66
CA LEU A 56 -6.03 -1.47 20.03
C LEU A 56 -5.63 -0.62 18.82
N LEU A 57 -5.16 -1.27 17.73
CA LEU A 57 -4.77 -0.56 16.52
C LEU A 57 -5.93 0.21 15.90
N GLN A 58 -7.15 -0.35 15.90
CA GLN A 58 -8.34 0.35 15.41
C GLN A 58 -8.67 1.57 16.28
N GLN A 59 -8.59 1.45 17.59
CA GLN A 59 -8.80 2.59 18.50
C GLN A 59 -7.76 3.69 18.27
N ILE A 60 -6.48 3.35 18.13
CA ILE A 60 -5.41 4.30 17.81
C ILE A 60 -5.72 5.04 16.49
N VAL A 61 -6.08 4.30 15.43
CA VAL A 61 -6.44 4.91 14.14
C VAL A 61 -7.56 5.91 14.28
N MET A 62 -8.66 5.52 14.94
CA MET A 62 -9.85 6.36 15.07
C MET A 62 -9.56 7.59 15.94
N LYS A 63 -8.97 7.42 17.11
CA LYS A 63 -8.73 8.51 18.06
C LYS A 63 -7.74 9.54 17.53
N MET A 64 -6.71 9.10 16.83
CA MET A 64 -5.77 10.02 16.23
C MET A 64 -6.38 10.79 15.04
N ARG A 65 -7.28 10.16 14.26
CA ARG A 65 -8.03 10.84 13.20
C ARG A 65 -9.07 11.84 13.75
N GLU A 66 -9.62 11.63 14.94
CA GLU A 66 -10.47 12.62 15.61
C GLU A 66 -9.69 13.93 15.90
N ILE A 67 -8.39 13.81 16.20
CA ILE A 67 -7.51 14.98 16.44
C ILE A 67 -7.14 15.64 15.10
N ARG A 68 -6.73 14.84 14.12
CA ARG A 68 -6.38 15.26 12.77
C ARG A 68 -6.64 14.14 11.76
N GLU A 69 -7.55 14.37 10.82
CA GLU A 69 -7.94 13.36 9.82
C GLU A 69 -6.73 12.85 9.00
N SER A 70 -5.83 13.75 8.60
CA SER A 70 -4.63 13.44 7.80
C SER A 70 -3.46 12.87 8.59
N VAL A 71 -3.57 12.65 9.90
CA VAL A 71 -2.45 12.34 10.80
C VAL A 71 -1.53 11.22 10.31
N TRP A 72 -2.09 10.14 9.78
CA TRP A 72 -1.32 8.98 9.33
C TRP A 72 -0.61 9.24 7.99
N LEU A 73 -1.27 9.98 7.10
CA LEU A 73 -0.67 10.41 5.84
C LEU A 73 0.44 11.43 6.07
N ASP A 74 0.23 12.39 6.97
CA ASP A 74 1.26 13.35 7.38
C ASP A 74 2.47 12.64 8.01
N ALA A 75 2.23 11.59 8.81
CA ALA A 75 3.29 10.79 9.42
C ALA A 75 4.08 10.01 8.35
N LEU A 76 3.39 9.39 7.38
CA LEU A 76 3.99 8.71 6.24
C LEU A 76 4.89 9.66 5.44
N ILE A 77 4.38 10.86 5.10
CA ILE A 77 5.13 11.86 4.33
C ILE A 77 6.42 12.24 5.08
N ARG A 78 6.31 12.59 6.37
CA ARG A 78 7.49 12.92 7.20
C ARG A 78 8.49 11.78 7.29
N GLU A 79 8.01 10.54 7.45
CA GLU A 79 8.90 9.37 7.47
C GLU A 79 9.61 9.19 6.13
N SER A 80 8.90 9.39 5.03
CA SER A 80 9.45 9.28 3.68
C SER A 80 10.56 10.28 3.36
N GLU A 81 10.57 11.42 4.03
CA GLU A 81 11.58 12.48 3.82
C GLU A 81 12.97 12.09 4.32
N LYS A 82 13.07 11.07 5.15
CA LYS A 82 14.34 10.56 5.69
C LYS A 82 15.13 9.70 4.69
N TYR A 83 14.52 9.35 3.54
CA TYR A 83 15.09 8.39 2.60
C TYR A 83 14.96 8.89 1.16
N ASP A 84 15.99 8.64 0.35
CA ASP A 84 15.99 9.01 -1.08
C ASP A 84 15.07 8.15 -1.94
N LEU A 85 14.93 6.87 -1.57
CA LEU A 85 14.14 5.87 -2.28
C LEU A 85 13.09 5.28 -1.34
N VAL A 86 11.81 5.51 -1.65
CA VAL A 86 10.69 5.08 -0.79
C VAL A 86 9.61 4.43 -1.62
N VAL A 87 9.02 3.37 -1.09
CA VAL A 87 7.81 2.74 -1.62
C VAL A 87 6.75 2.61 -0.53
N CYS A 88 5.51 2.97 -0.85
CA CYS A 88 4.32 2.78 -0.03
C CYS A 88 3.35 1.84 -0.75
N ASP A 89 2.90 0.78 -0.10
CA ASP A 89 2.04 -0.26 -0.69
C ASP A 89 0.64 -0.32 -0.06
N ASP A 90 0.28 0.66 0.78
CA ASP A 90 -1.01 0.66 1.49
C ASP A 90 -1.94 1.85 1.15
N VAL A 91 -1.75 2.48 -0.02
CA VAL A 91 -2.60 3.56 -0.51
C VAL A 91 -3.91 3.00 -1.06
N ARG A 92 -5.04 3.46 -0.50
CA ARG A 92 -6.37 2.94 -0.83
C ARG A 92 -7.43 4.00 -1.05
N PHE A 93 -7.25 5.22 -0.54
CA PHE A 93 -8.25 6.28 -0.59
C PHE A 93 -7.87 7.38 -1.56
N ILE A 94 -8.90 8.03 -2.14
CA ILE A 94 -8.72 9.12 -3.10
C ILE A 94 -7.89 10.27 -2.50
N ASN A 95 -8.18 10.65 -1.25
CA ASN A 95 -7.46 11.74 -0.57
C ASN A 95 -5.98 11.39 -0.34
N GLU A 96 -5.67 10.13 -0.05
CA GLU A 96 -4.28 9.65 0.11
C GLU A 96 -3.54 9.75 -1.23
N ALA A 97 -4.10 9.19 -2.30
CA ALA A 97 -3.52 9.24 -3.64
C ALA A 97 -3.30 10.68 -4.12
N LYS A 98 -4.30 11.56 -3.92
CA LYS A 98 -4.23 12.98 -4.27
C LYS A 98 -3.07 13.67 -3.56
N THR A 99 -3.02 13.54 -2.24
CA THR A 99 -1.99 14.21 -1.43
C THR A 99 -0.59 13.70 -1.78
N LEU A 100 -0.41 12.39 -1.97
CA LEU A 100 0.88 11.83 -2.38
C LEU A 100 1.31 12.36 -3.75
N LYS A 101 0.38 12.45 -4.71
CA LYS A 101 0.68 13.02 -6.03
C LYS A 101 1.08 14.49 -5.94
N GLU A 102 0.39 15.30 -5.13
CA GLU A 102 0.75 16.69 -4.86
C GLU A 102 2.14 16.84 -4.22
N HIS A 103 2.60 15.82 -3.48
CA HIS A 103 3.96 15.72 -2.93
C HIS A 103 4.98 15.09 -3.88
N GLY A 104 4.65 14.93 -5.16
CA GLY A 104 5.56 14.45 -6.19
C GLY A 104 5.85 12.94 -6.16
N TRP A 105 4.95 12.14 -5.56
CA TRP A 105 5.05 10.70 -5.61
C TRP A 105 4.60 10.16 -6.96
N ILE A 106 5.29 9.12 -7.42
CA ILE A 106 4.89 8.32 -8.58
C ILE A 106 3.78 7.37 -8.12
N LEU A 107 2.62 7.45 -8.78
CA LEU A 107 1.48 6.57 -8.48
C LEU A 107 1.43 5.42 -9.47
N ILE A 108 1.46 4.19 -8.97
CA ILE A 108 1.33 2.96 -9.76
C ILE A 108 0.05 2.23 -9.35
N LYS A 109 -0.81 1.90 -10.32
CA LYS A 109 -1.98 1.04 -10.08
C LYS A 109 -1.68 -0.40 -10.50
N LEU A 110 -1.94 -1.34 -9.59
CA LEU A 110 -2.03 -2.75 -9.94
C LEU A 110 -3.50 -3.10 -10.13
N ASP A 111 -3.87 -3.37 -11.37
CA ASP A 111 -5.24 -3.67 -11.77
C ASP A 111 -5.44 -5.19 -11.81
N ILE A 112 -6.30 -5.73 -10.96
CA ILE A 112 -6.56 -7.16 -10.82
C ILE A 112 -8.00 -7.46 -11.21
N ASP A 113 -8.18 -8.47 -12.07
CA ASP A 113 -9.51 -8.99 -12.35
C ASP A 113 -10.04 -9.89 -11.21
N ASP A 114 -11.35 -10.06 -11.16
CA ASP A 114 -12.04 -10.78 -10.08
C ASP A 114 -11.63 -12.26 -10.02
N ASP A 115 -11.41 -12.92 -11.16
CA ASP A 115 -11.05 -14.35 -11.20
C ASP A 115 -9.65 -14.58 -10.60
N LEU A 116 -8.69 -13.75 -10.98
CA LEU A 116 -7.34 -13.80 -10.43
C LEU A 116 -7.32 -13.42 -8.95
N GLN A 117 -8.09 -12.39 -8.56
CA GLN A 117 -8.21 -11.97 -7.17
C GLN A 117 -8.74 -13.10 -6.30
N LYS A 118 -9.84 -13.74 -6.71
CA LYS A 118 -10.46 -14.86 -6.02
C LYS A 118 -9.49 -16.03 -5.89
N LYS A 119 -8.80 -16.41 -6.97
CA LYS A 119 -7.80 -17.46 -6.97
C LYS A 119 -6.65 -17.19 -5.99
N ARG A 120 -6.15 -15.95 -5.94
CA ARG A 120 -5.09 -15.56 -5.02
C ARG A 120 -5.56 -15.57 -3.55
N LEU A 121 -6.79 -15.14 -3.28
CA LEU A 121 -7.38 -15.21 -1.95
C LEU A 121 -7.52 -16.66 -1.48
N GLN A 122 -8.02 -17.56 -2.33
CA GLN A 122 -8.11 -19.00 -2.04
C GLN A 122 -6.76 -19.62 -1.70
N ASN A 123 -5.70 -19.23 -2.41
CA ASN A 123 -4.36 -19.73 -2.14
C ASN A 123 -3.74 -19.18 -0.85
N THR A 124 -4.03 -17.91 -0.52
CA THR A 124 -3.45 -17.22 0.64
C THR A 124 -4.20 -17.53 1.93
N TYR A 125 -5.51 -17.68 1.83
CA TYR A 125 -6.46 -17.87 2.94
C TYR A 125 -7.37 -19.07 2.69
N PRO A 126 -6.85 -20.32 2.62
CA PRO A 126 -7.63 -21.47 2.21
C PRO A 126 -8.85 -21.74 3.09
N ASP A 127 -8.79 -21.37 4.39
CA ASP A 127 -9.83 -21.64 5.37
C ASP A 127 -10.88 -20.52 5.49
N ASP A 128 -10.54 -19.29 5.06
CA ASP A 128 -11.38 -18.11 5.27
C ASP A 128 -11.41 -17.13 4.08
N TRP A 129 -11.03 -17.60 2.87
CA TRP A 129 -10.99 -16.78 1.65
C TRP A 129 -12.34 -16.14 1.30
N GLU A 130 -13.45 -16.80 1.63
CA GLU A 130 -14.81 -16.29 1.38
C GLU A 130 -15.07 -15.01 2.17
N ILE A 131 -14.64 -14.96 3.43
CA ILE A 131 -14.73 -13.75 4.26
C ILE A 131 -13.99 -12.59 3.61
N HIS A 132 -12.79 -12.84 3.09
CA HIS A 132 -12.01 -11.83 2.38
C HIS A 132 -12.63 -11.42 1.05
N TRP A 133 -13.26 -12.37 0.36
CA TRP A 133 -13.97 -12.12 -0.90
C TRP A 133 -15.23 -11.27 -0.68
N ASP A 134 -16.01 -11.56 0.34
CA ASP A 134 -17.22 -10.81 0.67
C ASP A 134 -16.91 -9.38 1.16
N ASN A 135 -15.75 -9.18 1.77
CA ASN A 135 -15.27 -7.86 2.18
C ASN A 135 -14.67 -7.01 1.03
N ARG A 136 -14.73 -7.47 -0.23
CA ARG A 136 -14.22 -6.70 -1.39
C ARG A 136 -14.99 -5.39 -1.64
N ASP A 137 -16.21 -5.29 -1.13
CA ASP A 137 -17.05 -4.10 -1.19
C ASP A 137 -16.83 -3.16 0.01
N ASP A 138 -15.89 -3.49 0.92
CA ASP A 138 -15.48 -2.59 1.99
C ASP A 138 -14.99 -1.27 1.41
N ALA A 139 -15.22 -0.18 2.13
CA ALA A 139 -14.90 1.17 1.69
C ALA A 139 -13.46 1.31 1.18
N SER A 140 -12.50 0.64 1.83
CA SER A 140 -11.08 0.68 1.44
C SER A 140 -10.77 -0.03 0.11
N GLU A 141 -11.57 -1.01 -0.30
CA GLU A 141 -11.40 -1.71 -1.58
C GLU A 141 -12.17 -0.98 -2.71
N ALA A 142 -13.39 -0.49 -2.41
CA ALA A 142 -14.22 0.24 -3.35
C ALA A 142 -13.65 1.64 -3.69
N GLU A 143 -12.94 2.28 -2.77
CA GLU A 143 -12.33 3.60 -2.98
C GLU A 143 -11.15 3.56 -3.97
N VAL A 144 -10.41 2.46 -4.04
CA VAL A 144 -9.29 2.32 -5.00
C VAL A 144 -9.76 2.49 -6.44
N ASP A 145 -10.95 1.97 -6.78
CA ASP A 145 -11.51 2.06 -8.14
C ASP A 145 -12.04 3.47 -8.47
N LYS A 146 -12.27 4.30 -7.45
CA LYS A 146 -12.72 5.69 -7.62
C LYS A 146 -11.56 6.68 -7.81
N ILE A 147 -10.30 6.25 -7.61
CA ILE A 147 -9.13 7.09 -7.88
C ILE A 147 -9.07 7.36 -9.38
N PRO A 148 -9.04 8.64 -9.82
CA PRO A 148 -9.00 8.98 -11.24
C PRO A 148 -7.82 8.31 -11.94
N LEU A 149 -8.06 7.65 -13.08
CA LEU A 149 -7.03 6.90 -13.79
C LEU A 149 -5.91 7.81 -14.30
N GLU A 150 -6.20 9.05 -14.61
CA GLU A 150 -5.24 10.07 -15.04
C GLU A 150 -4.25 10.51 -13.94
N TRP A 151 -4.49 10.11 -12.68
CA TRP A 151 -3.54 10.38 -11.59
C TRP A 151 -2.42 9.36 -11.54
N PHE A 152 -2.60 8.18 -12.13
CA PHE A 152 -1.57 7.15 -12.16
C PHE A 152 -0.55 7.41 -13.26
N ASP A 153 0.71 7.33 -12.90
CA ASP A 153 1.83 7.42 -13.82
C ASP A 153 2.05 6.09 -14.56
N LEU A 154 1.58 4.99 -13.96
CA LEU A 154 1.63 3.66 -14.55
C LEU A 154 0.44 2.81 -14.07
N ILE A 155 -0.21 2.11 -14.99
CA ILE A 155 -1.24 1.09 -14.67
C ILE A 155 -0.76 -0.24 -15.23
N ILE A 156 -0.67 -1.25 -14.36
CA ILE A 156 -0.18 -2.58 -14.71
C ILE A 156 -1.28 -3.60 -14.41
N PRO A 157 -1.73 -4.38 -15.40
CA PRO A 157 -2.58 -5.53 -15.12
C PRO A 157 -1.87 -6.52 -14.20
N SER A 158 -2.50 -6.89 -13.10
CA SER A 158 -1.98 -7.93 -12.23
C SER A 158 -1.93 -9.25 -12.99
N ALA A 159 -0.73 -9.81 -13.08
CA ALA A 159 -0.47 -11.06 -13.77
C ALA A 159 0.44 -11.92 -12.89
N ASN A 160 1.35 -12.69 -13.47
CA ASN A 160 2.44 -13.25 -12.69
C ASN A 160 3.39 -12.13 -12.22
N ASP A 161 4.02 -12.35 -11.08
CA ASP A 161 4.83 -11.33 -10.42
C ASP A 161 6.02 -10.88 -11.27
N ASP A 162 6.63 -11.78 -12.05
CA ASP A 162 7.75 -11.47 -12.95
C ASP A 162 7.38 -10.43 -14.02
N THR A 163 6.19 -10.54 -14.60
CA THR A 163 5.69 -9.58 -15.60
C THR A 163 5.47 -8.21 -14.96
N VAL A 164 4.84 -8.16 -13.78
CA VAL A 164 4.57 -6.91 -13.06
C VAL A 164 5.87 -6.25 -12.63
N ILE A 165 6.82 -7.01 -12.09
CA ILE A 165 8.15 -6.54 -11.71
C ILE A 165 8.90 -5.97 -12.90
N LYS A 166 8.90 -6.69 -14.04
CA LYS A 166 9.57 -6.23 -15.27
C LYS A 166 8.97 -4.93 -15.80
N SER A 167 7.65 -4.80 -15.81
CA SER A 167 6.96 -3.58 -16.23
C SER A 167 7.28 -2.41 -15.31
N THR A 168 7.25 -2.63 -14.00
CA THR A 168 7.60 -1.61 -13.00
C THR A 168 9.04 -1.15 -13.16
N LYS A 169 9.99 -2.09 -13.27
CA LYS A 169 11.41 -1.77 -13.51
C LYS A 169 11.62 -1.00 -14.79
N GLY A 170 11.01 -1.45 -15.90
CA GLY A 170 11.11 -0.79 -17.19
C GLY A 170 10.64 0.66 -17.15
N PHE A 171 9.59 0.95 -16.38
CA PHE A 171 9.09 2.32 -16.19
C PHE A 171 9.99 3.19 -15.32
N LEU A 172 10.50 2.64 -14.22
CA LEU A 172 11.23 3.43 -13.21
C LEU A 172 12.69 3.73 -13.60
N PHE A 173 13.28 2.91 -14.46
CA PHE A 173 14.72 2.96 -14.76
C PHE A 173 15.02 3.16 -16.26
N THR A 174 14.03 3.64 -17.03
CA THR A 174 14.24 4.18 -18.37
C THR A 174 14.62 5.64 -18.30
#